data_fe3751694a9f674ce2e3faff961edfba
#
_entry.id   fe3751694a9f674ce2e3faff961edfba
#
_cell.length_a   1.000
_cell.length_b   1.000
_cell.length_c   1.000
_cell.angle_alpha   90.00
_cell.angle_beta   90.00
_cell.angle_gamma   90.00
#
_symmetry.space_group_name_H-M   'P 1'
#
loop_
_entity.id
_entity.type
_entity.pdbx_description
1 polymer ?
#
loop_
_entity_poly.entity_id
_entity_poly.type
_entity_poly.pdbx_seq_one_letter_code
_entity_poly.pdbx_strand_id
1 'polypeptide(L)'
;MCQEQKKLFSTSMTSNSYLLSNDIIEKFLSLHTNKPVLIQVTIDGNEEMHNKTRYLYGGGKSYQIILSNIKQALNKGIKITLRFNCTNNNIRTFVDVLSDLSDLTEQEKSNMTIDLQRVWQDPFRSDVDMNYEQLKLRKLFIQKGFIVNPLRHINPSRCYADNDNHVVVNYNGDLYKCSARDFTSENREGVLISDGKMEWNEKRALREKLKYGNKTCLSCRIYPLCHGGCSQGKMDRERETGCLKRYTDIDKIKIIQDRVEFLLEQFV
;
A
#
# COMPACT_ATOMS: atom_id res chain seq x y z
N MET A 1 11.05 -13.85 -22.47
CA MET A 1 11.34 -14.84 -21.40
C MET A 1 10.08 -15.45 -20.78
N CYS A 2 9.22 -14.75 -20.01
CA CYS A 2 8.01 -15.38 -19.45
C CYS A 2 7.03 -15.91 -20.50
N GLN A 3 6.81 -15.16 -21.60
CA GLN A 3 5.95 -15.60 -22.71
C GLN A 3 6.51 -16.82 -23.43
N GLU A 4 7.81 -16.86 -23.71
CA GLU A 4 8.49 -17.98 -24.35
C GLU A 4 8.35 -19.26 -23.51
N GLN A 5 8.37 -19.11 -22.18
CA GLN A 5 8.17 -20.23 -21.24
C GLN A 5 6.70 -20.49 -20.89
N LYS A 6 5.75 -19.83 -21.56
CA LYS A 6 4.31 -19.93 -21.29
C LYS A 6 3.94 -19.71 -19.81
N LYS A 7 4.68 -18.84 -19.11
CA LYS A 7 4.41 -18.48 -17.72
C LYS A 7 3.44 -17.31 -17.63
N LEU A 8 2.44 -17.44 -16.77
CA LEU A 8 1.53 -16.35 -16.45
C LEU A 8 2.28 -15.30 -15.62
N PHE A 9 2.14 -14.03 -15.98
CA PHE A 9 2.72 -12.94 -15.21
C PHE A 9 1.81 -11.69 -15.24
N SER A 10 1.95 -10.88 -14.23
CA SER A 10 1.37 -9.54 -14.16
C SER A 10 2.44 -8.57 -13.72
N THR A 11 2.28 -7.30 -14.07
CA THR A 11 3.22 -6.26 -13.64
C THR A 11 2.50 -5.13 -12.92
N SER A 12 3.16 -4.60 -11.91
CA SER A 12 2.75 -3.39 -11.22
C SER A 12 3.98 -2.58 -10.85
N MET A 13 3.81 -1.26 -10.77
CA MET A 13 4.88 -0.39 -10.32
C MET A 13 4.34 0.72 -9.42
N THR A 14 5.20 1.22 -8.54
CA THR A 14 4.97 2.46 -7.80
C THR A 14 5.81 3.56 -8.44
N SER A 15 5.18 4.67 -8.76
CA SER A 15 5.82 5.81 -9.43
C SER A 15 5.27 7.12 -8.89
N ASN A 16 6.05 8.20 -8.96
CA ASN A 16 5.51 9.54 -8.81
C ASN A 16 4.75 10.01 -10.07
N SER A 17 4.85 9.24 -11.16
CA SER A 17 4.17 9.47 -12.45
C SER A 17 4.43 10.83 -13.12
N TYR A 18 5.44 11.57 -12.66
CA TYR A 18 5.81 12.84 -13.26
C TYR A 18 6.30 12.67 -14.72
N LEU A 19 7.04 11.61 -14.99
CA LEU A 19 7.56 11.27 -16.32
C LEU A 19 6.70 10.25 -17.07
N LEU A 20 5.48 9.97 -16.63
CA LEU A 20 4.59 9.00 -17.26
C LEU A 20 3.98 9.59 -18.55
N SER A 21 4.80 9.69 -19.59
CA SER A 21 4.41 10.19 -20.90
C SER A 21 3.57 9.16 -21.68
N ASN A 22 2.91 9.60 -22.77
CA ASN A 22 2.22 8.70 -23.69
C ASN A 22 3.11 7.57 -24.21
N ASP A 23 4.37 7.85 -24.53
CA ASP A 23 5.31 6.83 -25.04
C ASP A 23 5.58 5.74 -23.98
N ILE A 24 5.67 6.13 -22.72
CA ILE A 24 5.83 5.18 -21.62
C ILE A 24 4.54 4.38 -21.41
N ILE A 25 3.38 5.03 -21.49
CA ILE A 25 2.07 4.38 -21.41
C ILE A 25 1.93 3.33 -22.52
N GLU A 26 2.22 3.68 -23.78
CA GLU A 26 2.16 2.74 -24.91
C GLU A 26 3.13 1.56 -24.74
N LYS A 27 4.32 1.77 -24.19
CA LYS A 27 5.26 0.69 -23.85
C LYS A 27 4.66 -0.25 -22.79
N PHE A 28 3.98 0.26 -21.78
CA PHE A 28 3.29 -0.59 -20.79
C PHE A 28 2.14 -1.38 -21.42
N LEU A 29 1.37 -0.76 -22.31
CA LEU A 29 0.27 -1.43 -23.01
C LEU A 29 0.77 -2.51 -23.99
N SER A 30 1.96 -2.37 -24.52
CA SER A 30 2.59 -3.40 -25.37
C SER A 30 3.07 -4.63 -24.58
N LEU A 31 3.08 -4.58 -23.24
CA LEU A 31 3.40 -5.73 -22.42
C LEU A 31 2.23 -6.73 -22.44
N HIS A 32 2.46 -7.89 -22.99
CA HIS A 32 1.45 -8.97 -23.01
C HIS A 32 1.33 -9.64 -21.65
N THR A 33 0.74 -8.94 -20.67
CA THR A 33 0.49 -9.44 -19.33
C THR A 33 -0.87 -10.16 -19.26
N ASN A 34 -1.02 -11.08 -18.32
CA ASN A 34 -2.29 -11.77 -18.07
C ASN A 34 -3.34 -10.91 -17.35
N LYS A 35 -2.91 -9.77 -16.83
CA LYS A 35 -3.76 -8.78 -16.14
C LYS A 35 -3.40 -7.38 -16.62
N PRO A 36 -4.33 -6.44 -16.56
CA PRO A 36 -4.02 -5.03 -16.83
C PRO A 36 -2.83 -4.54 -15.99
N VAL A 37 -1.99 -3.70 -16.58
CA VAL A 37 -0.90 -3.02 -15.88
C VAL A 37 -1.48 -2.17 -14.76
N LEU A 38 -0.89 -2.24 -13.59
CA LEU A 38 -1.26 -1.46 -12.41
C LEU A 38 -0.14 -0.50 -12.04
N ILE A 39 -0.46 0.80 -11.95
CA ILE A 39 0.48 1.81 -11.48
C ILE A 39 -0.05 2.43 -10.19
N GLN A 40 0.73 2.36 -9.11
CA GLN A 40 0.45 3.10 -7.89
C GLN A 40 1.09 4.46 -7.97
N VAL A 41 0.27 5.51 -7.84
CA VAL A 41 0.72 6.91 -7.83
C VAL A 41 0.39 7.51 -6.47
N THR A 42 1.28 8.35 -5.94
CA THR A 42 1.09 8.96 -4.63
C THR A 42 0.80 10.45 -4.74
N ILE A 43 -0.25 10.90 -4.03
CA ILE A 43 -0.61 12.31 -3.82
C ILE A 43 -0.60 12.62 -2.32
N ASP A 44 -0.11 13.80 -1.95
CA ASP A 44 0.07 14.24 -0.56
C ASP A 44 -0.85 15.41 -0.18
N GLY A 45 -2.10 15.40 -0.66
CA GLY A 45 -3.11 16.43 -0.44
C GLY A 45 -3.53 17.14 -1.73
N ASN A 46 -4.19 18.30 -1.62
CA ASN A 46 -4.49 19.18 -2.75
C ASN A 46 -3.21 19.71 -3.42
N GLU A 47 -3.36 20.49 -4.49
CA GLU A 47 -2.22 21.05 -5.24
C GLU A 47 -1.22 21.79 -4.34
N GLU A 48 -1.69 22.61 -3.42
CA GLU A 48 -0.83 23.38 -2.53
C GLU A 48 -0.01 22.46 -1.61
N MET A 49 -0.66 21.52 -0.94
CA MET A 49 -0.01 20.60 0.01
C MET A 49 0.93 19.64 -0.71
N HIS A 50 0.50 19.12 -1.85
CA HIS A 50 1.33 18.22 -2.66
C HIS A 50 2.61 18.92 -3.13
N ASN A 51 2.50 20.11 -3.71
CA ASN A 51 3.65 20.86 -4.22
C ASN A 51 4.62 21.33 -3.13
N LYS A 52 4.17 21.49 -1.88
CA LYS A 52 5.06 21.73 -0.72
C LYS A 52 5.90 20.51 -0.37
N THR A 53 5.34 19.31 -0.56
CA THR A 53 5.99 18.04 -0.19
C THR A 53 6.80 17.46 -1.35
N ARG A 54 6.27 17.55 -2.57
CA ARG A 54 6.81 16.95 -3.81
C ARG A 54 7.12 17.99 -4.87
N TYR A 55 7.94 18.93 -4.50
CA TYR A 55 8.45 19.94 -5.44
C TYR A 55 9.50 19.34 -6.38
N LEU A 56 9.67 19.96 -7.54
CA LEU A 56 10.73 19.59 -8.48
C LEU A 56 12.07 20.21 -8.06
N TYR A 57 13.15 19.58 -8.47
CA TYR A 57 14.46 20.20 -8.35
C TYR A 57 14.43 21.58 -9.04
N GLY A 58 14.79 22.63 -8.33
CA GLY A 58 14.62 24.03 -8.79
C GLY A 58 13.29 24.69 -8.43
N GLY A 59 12.40 24.06 -7.62
CA GLY A 59 11.20 24.69 -7.03
C GLY A 59 9.95 24.65 -7.91
N GLY A 60 9.93 23.86 -8.99
CA GLY A 60 8.75 23.70 -9.85
C GLY A 60 7.64 22.85 -9.19
N LYS A 61 6.42 23.01 -9.72
CA LYS A 61 5.21 22.30 -9.27
C LYS A 61 5.05 20.97 -10.03
N SER A 62 4.67 19.91 -9.34
CA SER A 62 4.50 18.58 -9.94
C SER A 62 3.03 18.13 -10.05
N TYR A 63 2.13 18.67 -9.22
CA TYR A 63 0.76 18.16 -9.05
C TYR A 63 -0.03 18.06 -10.37
N GLN A 64 -0.13 19.16 -11.13
CA GLN A 64 -0.94 19.20 -12.35
C GLN A 64 -0.39 18.28 -13.44
N ILE A 65 0.95 18.16 -13.53
CA ILE A 65 1.60 17.24 -14.48
C ILE A 65 1.27 15.79 -14.12
N ILE A 66 1.39 15.43 -12.83
CA ILE A 66 1.07 14.09 -12.36
C ILE A 66 -0.40 13.77 -12.59
N LEU A 67 -1.31 14.71 -12.27
CA LEU A 67 -2.75 14.53 -12.46
C LEU A 67 -3.11 14.34 -13.94
N SER A 68 -2.54 15.14 -14.82
CA SER A 68 -2.71 14.99 -16.28
C SER A 68 -2.25 13.60 -16.76
N ASN A 69 -1.08 13.16 -16.31
CA ASN A 69 -0.53 11.85 -16.69
C ASN A 69 -1.39 10.68 -16.15
N ILE A 70 -1.96 10.82 -14.94
CA ILE A 70 -2.93 9.86 -14.38
C ILE A 70 -4.16 9.75 -15.29
N LYS A 71 -4.76 10.88 -15.67
CA LYS A 71 -5.94 10.91 -16.54
C LYS A 71 -5.66 10.29 -17.91
N GLN A 72 -4.50 10.58 -18.52
CA GLN A 72 -4.08 9.96 -19.77
C GLN A 72 -3.93 8.43 -19.64
N ALA A 73 -3.31 7.95 -18.54
CA ALA A 73 -3.14 6.52 -18.30
C ALA A 73 -4.49 5.80 -18.12
N LEU A 74 -5.44 6.41 -17.38
CA LEU A 74 -6.78 5.88 -17.19
C LEU A 74 -7.57 5.80 -18.51
N ASN A 75 -7.50 6.85 -19.32
CA ASN A 75 -8.13 6.90 -20.65
C ASN A 75 -7.63 5.77 -21.56
N LYS A 76 -6.36 5.37 -21.42
CA LYS A 76 -5.75 4.24 -22.13
C LYS A 76 -5.99 2.87 -21.47
N GLY A 77 -6.79 2.80 -20.39
CA GLY A 77 -7.15 1.55 -19.73
C GLY A 77 -6.11 1.01 -18.75
N ILE A 78 -5.08 1.78 -18.40
CA ILE A 78 -4.16 1.41 -17.31
C ILE A 78 -4.90 1.55 -15.99
N LYS A 79 -4.74 0.56 -15.10
CA LYS A 79 -5.28 0.63 -13.76
C LYS A 79 -4.39 1.47 -12.84
N ILE A 80 -5.00 2.41 -12.14
CA ILE A 80 -4.30 3.31 -11.22
C ILE A 80 -4.74 3.01 -9.77
N THR A 81 -3.77 2.81 -8.89
CA THR A 81 -4.00 2.95 -7.44
C THR A 81 -3.52 4.34 -7.03
N LEU A 82 -4.46 5.25 -6.78
CA LEU A 82 -4.16 6.59 -6.30
C LEU A 82 -4.03 6.55 -4.78
N ARG A 83 -2.79 6.57 -4.31
CA ARG A 83 -2.46 6.50 -2.90
C ARG A 83 -2.43 7.90 -2.29
N PHE A 84 -3.21 8.11 -1.24
CA PHE A 84 -3.19 9.30 -0.42
C PHE A 84 -2.34 9.05 0.83
N ASN A 85 -1.20 9.72 0.93
CA ASN A 85 -0.40 9.72 2.16
C ASN A 85 -1.00 10.72 3.15
N CYS A 86 -1.83 10.21 4.05
CA CYS A 86 -2.59 11.02 5.00
C CYS A 86 -1.73 11.40 6.21
N THR A 87 -1.63 12.70 6.46
CA THR A 87 -1.03 13.32 7.65
C THR A 87 -2.07 14.19 8.35
N ASN A 88 -1.80 14.61 9.60
CA ASN A 88 -2.66 15.55 10.32
C ASN A 88 -2.86 16.89 9.58
N ASN A 89 -1.88 17.28 8.76
CA ASN A 89 -1.91 18.57 8.07
C ASN A 89 -2.63 18.52 6.72
N ASN A 90 -2.67 17.36 6.05
CA ASN A 90 -3.20 17.27 4.69
C ASN A 90 -4.51 16.49 4.57
N ILE A 91 -4.93 15.72 5.58
CA ILE A 91 -6.07 14.80 5.48
C ILE A 91 -7.35 15.48 4.97
N ARG A 92 -7.62 16.71 5.40
CA ARG A 92 -8.81 17.46 5.02
C ARG A 92 -8.74 18.06 3.62
N THR A 93 -7.55 18.21 3.06
CA THR A 93 -7.35 18.81 1.72
C THR A 93 -7.59 17.83 0.58
N PHE A 94 -7.69 16.50 0.87
CA PHE A 94 -8.01 15.51 -0.16
C PHE A 94 -9.43 15.64 -0.73
N VAL A 95 -10.32 16.40 -0.09
CA VAL A 95 -11.63 16.74 -0.66
C VAL A 95 -11.48 17.54 -1.95
N ASP A 96 -10.47 18.41 -2.05
CA ASP A 96 -10.22 19.21 -3.24
C ASP A 96 -9.77 18.34 -4.42
N VAL A 97 -9.03 17.25 -4.15
CA VAL A 97 -8.62 16.28 -5.19
C VAL A 97 -9.82 15.65 -5.88
N LEU A 98 -10.95 15.49 -5.16
CA LEU A 98 -12.17 14.97 -5.74
C LEU A 98 -12.74 15.90 -6.84
N SER A 99 -12.61 17.21 -6.67
CA SER A 99 -12.99 18.20 -7.68
C SER A 99 -12.10 18.09 -8.92
N ASP A 100 -10.80 17.87 -8.72
CA ASP A 100 -9.82 17.70 -9.80
C ASP A 100 -10.03 16.40 -10.61
N LEU A 101 -10.74 15.42 -10.03
CA LEU A 101 -11.09 14.14 -10.66
C LEU A 101 -12.55 14.10 -11.18
N SER A 102 -13.28 15.22 -11.11
CA SER A 102 -14.71 15.27 -11.43
C SER A 102 -15.04 15.04 -12.90
N ASP A 103 -14.10 15.26 -13.79
CA ASP A 103 -14.20 15.05 -15.25
C ASP A 103 -13.97 13.60 -15.70
N LEU A 104 -13.59 12.70 -14.79
CA LEU A 104 -13.43 11.29 -15.11
C LEU A 104 -14.75 10.61 -15.40
N THR A 105 -14.79 9.84 -16.50
CA THR A 105 -15.90 8.97 -16.85
C THR A 105 -16.06 7.82 -15.86
N GLU A 106 -17.23 7.18 -15.81
CA GLU A 106 -17.45 6.00 -14.95
C GLU A 106 -16.49 4.84 -15.26
N GLN A 107 -16.13 4.68 -16.53
CA GLN A 107 -15.13 3.68 -16.94
C GLN A 107 -13.75 4.00 -16.37
N GLU A 108 -13.31 5.25 -16.41
CA GLU A 108 -12.04 5.68 -15.85
C GLU A 108 -12.02 5.56 -14.32
N LYS A 109 -13.12 5.93 -13.64
CA LYS A 109 -13.28 5.72 -12.20
C LYS A 109 -13.20 4.24 -11.82
N SER A 110 -13.78 3.33 -12.65
CA SER A 110 -13.67 1.88 -12.42
C SER A 110 -12.25 1.32 -12.57
N ASN A 111 -11.38 2.02 -13.28
CA ASN A 111 -9.96 1.71 -13.39
C ASN A 111 -9.10 2.42 -12.32
N MET A 112 -9.70 3.26 -11.47
CA MET A 112 -9.00 3.93 -10.37
C MET A 112 -9.41 3.36 -9.02
N THR A 113 -8.45 3.02 -8.21
CA THR A 113 -8.66 2.65 -6.81
C THR A 113 -8.00 3.68 -5.90
N ILE A 114 -8.77 4.26 -4.98
CA ILE A 114 -8.26 5.18 -3.96
C ILE A 114 -7.72 4.37 -2.78
N ASP A 115 -6.52 4.68 -2.31
CA ASP A 115 -5.84 3.99 -1.21
C ASP A 115 -5.41 5.00 -0.13
N LEU A 116 -6.14 5.02 1.00
CA LEU A 116 -5.89 5.94 2.11
C LEU A 116 -4.86 5.35 3.06
N GLN A 117 -3.65 5.89 3.08
CA GLN A 117 -2.57 5.41 3.93
C GLN A 117 -2.13 6.48 4.93
N ARG A 118 -2.23 6.17 6.23
CA ARG A 118 -1.65 7.04 7.26
C ARG A 118 -0.13 7.00 7.17
N VAL A 119 0.49 8.17 7.19
CA VAL A 119 1.95 8.31 7.35
C VAL A 119 2.31 7.98 8.79
N TRP A 120 3.02 6.89 9.01
CA TRP A 120 3.30 6.37 10.36
C TRP A 120 4.34 7.21 11.14
N GLN A 121 5.14 8.02 10.44
CA GLN A 121 6.05 9.00 11.03
C GLN A 121 5.34 10.27 11.50
N ASP A 122 4.10 10.51 11.03
CA ASP A 122 3.32 11.68 11.43
C ASP A 122 2.92 11.55 12.91
N PRO A 123 3.28 12.50 13.78
CA PRO A 123 3.04 12.38 15.21
C PRO A 123 1.54 12.34 15.53
N PHE A 124 1.20 11.71 16.65
CA PHE A 124 -0.16 11.75 17.13
C PHE A 124 -0.53 13.21 17.54
N ARG A 125 -1.71 13.64 17.08
CA ARG A 125 -2.32 14.93 17.48
C ARG A 125 -3.72 14.67 18.02
N SER A 126 -4.04 15.29 19.14
CA SER A 126 -5.35 15.14 19.80
C SER A 126 -6.49 15.89 19.10
N ASP A 127 -6.15 16.89 18.26
CA ASP A 127 -7.12 17.71 17.51
C ASP A 127 -7.56 17.10 16.18
N VAL A 128 -6.95 15.98 15.77
CA VAL A 128 -7.29 15.27 14.53
C VAL A 128 -7.52 13.79 14.82
N ASP A 129 -8.77 13.34 14.73
CA ASP A 129 -9.06 11.91 14.68
C ASP A 129 -8.83 11.40 13.24
N MET A 130 -7.64 10.91 12.98
CA MET A 130 -7.22 10.42 11.67
C MET A 130 -8.15 9.29 11.16
N ASN A 131 -8.61 8.41 12.03
CA ASN A 131 -9.50 7.31 11.63
C ASN A 131 -10.86 7.86 11.18
N TYR A 132 -11.40 8.82 11.92
CA TYR A 132 -12.66 9.49 11.57
C TYR A 132 -12.54 10.23 10.23
N GLU A 133 -11.50 11.01 10.04
CA GLU A 133 -11.27 11.77 8.79
C GLU A 133 -11.07 10.82 7.60
N GLN A 134 -10.32 9.72 7.77
CA GLN A 134 -10.17 8.71 6.72
C GLN A 134 -11.50 8.01 6.37
N LEU A 135 -12.33 7.67 7.36
CA LEU A 135 -13.64 7.08 7.12
C LEU A 135 -14.57 8.06 6.39
N LYS A 136 -14.59 9.32 6.79
CA LYS A 136 -15.36 10.37 6.13
C LYS A 136 -14.95 10.53 4.66
N LEU A 137 -13.64 10.62 4.42
CA LEU A 137 -13.09 10.77 3.07
C LEU A 137 -13.40 9.52 2.21
N ARG A 138 -13.26 8.32 2.77
CA ARG A 138 -13.62 7.07 2.12
C ARG A 138 -15.08 7.08 1.65
N LYS A 139 -16.03 7.41 2.53
CA LYS A 139 -17.46 7.49 2.20
C LYS A 139 -17.70 8.49 1.06
N LEU A 140 -17.05 9.64 1.11
CA LEU A 140 -17.21 10.67 0.08
C LEU A 140 -16.74 10.18 -1.30
N PHE A 141 -15.58 9.53 -1.40
CA PHE A 141 -15.08 8.99 -2.68
C PHE A 141 -15.96 7.86 -3.22
N ILE A 142 -16.48 6.97 -2.35
CA ILE A 142 -17.43 5.92 -2.74
C ILE A 142 -18.70 6.53 -3.30
N GLN A 143 -19.29 7.54 -2.65
CA GLN A 143 -20.49 8.25 -3.12
C GLN A 143 -20.30 8.92 -4.50
N LYS A 144 -19.06 9.22 -4.88
CA LYS A 144 -18.70 9.78 -6.19
C LYS A 144 -18.29 8.71 -7.22
N GLY A 145 -18.53 7.44 -6.93
CA GLY A 145 -18.33 6.32 -7.85
C GLY A 145 -16.91 5.75 -7.90
N PHE A 146 -16.03 6.14 -6.98
CA PHE A 146 -14.67 5.59 -6.93
C PHE A 146 -14.61 4.29 -6.13
N ILE A 147 -13.76 3.37 -6.57
CA ILE A 147 -13.36 2.21 -5.77
C ILE A 147 -12.39 2.69 -4.69
N VAL A 148 -12.66 2.37 -3.43
CA VAL A 148 -11.78 2.76 -2.31
C VAL A 148 -11.34 1.51 -1.54
N ASN A 149 -10.04 1.35 -1.37
CA ASN A 149 -9.50 0.25 -0.56
C ASN A 149 -10.04 0.30 0.88
N PRO A 150 -10.29 -0.85 1.50
CA PRO A 150 -10.61 -0.90 2.93
C PRO A 150 -9.44 -0.34 3.74
N LEU A 151 -9.75 0.36 4.82
CA LEU A 151 -8.71 0.87 5.73
C LEU A 151 -7.89 -0.30 6.28
N ARG A 152 -6.60 -0.07 6.47
CA ARG A 152 -5.64 -1.12 6.80
C ARG A 152 -5.98 -1.93 8.06
N HIS A 153 -6.62 -1.30 9.05
CA HIS A 153 -7.05 -1.98 10.27
C HIS A 153 -8.27 -2.90 10.06
N ILE A 154 -9.01 -2.72 8.97
CA ILE A 154 -10.20 -3.51 8.61
C ILE A 154 -9.83 -4.66 7.66
N ASN A 155 -8.71 -4.54 6.95
CA ASN A 155 -8.28 -5.56 5.98
C ASN A 155 -7.55 -6.71 6.69
N PRO A 156 -8.10 -7.94 6.66
CA PRO A 156 -7.50 -9.10 7.33
C PRO A 156 -6.30 -9.71 6.60
N SER A 157 -5.76 -9.06 5.58
CA SER A 157 -4.63 -9.62 4.83
C SER A 157 -3.35 -9.62 5.69
N ARG A 158 -2.61 -10.72 5.59
CA ARG A 158 -1.24 -10.79 6.12
C ARG A 158 -0.32 -9.87 5.32
N CYS A 159 0.76 -9.45 5.97
CA CYS A 159 1.81 -8.72 5.29
C CYS A 159 2.42 -9.57 4.16
N TYR A 160 2.73 -8.96 3.01
CA TYR A 160 3.42 -9.64 1.90
C TYR A 160 4.74 -10.28 2.35
N ALA A 161 5.45 -9.69 3.31
CA ALA A 161 6.69 -10.21 3.85
C ALA A 161 6.54 -11.61 4.50
N ASP A 162 5.32 -11.98 4.89
CA ASP A 162 5.00 -13.27 5.49
C ASP A 162 4.60 -14.34 4.43
N ASN A 163 4.50 -13.95 3.16
CA ASN A 163 4.27 -14.86 2.05
C ASN A 163 5.55 -15.65 1.72
N ASP A 164 5.46 -16.98 1.61
CA ASP A 164 6.63 -17.81 1.33
C ASP A 164 7.27 -17.48 -0.02
N ASN A 165 6.45 -17.23 -1.04
CA ASN A 165 6.88 -16.93 -2.41
C ASN A 165 7.20 -15.44 -2.65
N HIS A 166 7.19 -14.61 -1.62
CA HIS A 166 7.59 -13.22 -1.76
C HIS A 166 9.08 -13.05 -1.47
N VAL A 167 9.74 -12.25 -2.28
CA VAL A 167 11.13 -11.83 -2.09
C VAL A 167 11.33 -10.42 -2.61
N VAL A 168 12.15 -9.65 -1.94
CA VAL A 168 12.69 -8.39 -2.42
C VAL A 168 14.15 -8.65 -2.77
N VAL A 169 14.49 -8.44 -4.04
CA VAL A 169 15.86 -8.59 -4.55
C VAL A 169 16.44 -7.20 -4.71
N ASN A 170 17.54 -6.93 -4.03
CA ASN A 170 18.28 -5.70 -4.18
C ASN A 170 19.20 -5.77 -5.40
N TYR A 171 19.70 -4.60 -5.89
CA TYR A 171 20.53 -4.50 -7.08
C TYR A 171 21.83 -5.33 -7.00
N ASN A 172 22.33 -5.58 -5.80
CA ASN A 172 23.55 -6.36 -5.53
C ASN A 172 23.30 -7.86 -5.31
N GLY A 173 22.05 -8.33 -5.48
CA GLY A 173 21.66 -9.72 -5.24
C GLY A 173 21.30 -10.05 -3.79
N ASP A 174 21.37 -9.10 -2.86
CA ASP A 174 20.90 -9.31 -1.49
C ASP A 174 19.40 -9.54 -1.45
N LEU A 175 18.94 -10.49 -0.64
CA LEU A 175 17.53 -10.85 -0.50
C LEU A 175 16.95 -10.36 0.83
N TYR A 176 15.75 -9.81 0.75
CA TYR A 176 14.96 -9.33 1.87
C TYR A 176 13.52 -9.81 1.75
N LYS A 177 12.80 -9.83 2.86
CA LYS A 177 11.35 -10.08 2.89
C LYS A 177 10.55 -8.79 3.10
N CYS A 178 11.11 -7.82 3.80
CA CYS A 178 10.45 -6.58 4.15
C CYS A 178 11.09 -5.40 3.43
N SER A 179 10.29 -4.63 2.66
CA SER A 179 10.76 -3.40 2.01
C SER A 179 10.62 -2.14 2.89
N ALA A 180 10.13 -2.28 4.14
CA ALA A 180 9.96 -1.18 5.08
C ALA A 180 11.12 -1.09 6.09
N ARG A 181 12.28 -1.62 5.74
CA ARG A 181 13.56 -1.48 6.47
C ARG A 181 14.65 -1.16 5.46
N ASP A 182 15.73 -0.55 5.95
CA ASP A 182 16.89 -0.25 5.13
C ASP A 182 17.53 -1.55 4.62
N PHE A 183 18.00 -1.52 3.38
CA PHE A 183 18.63 -2.66 2.72
C PHE A 183 20.10 -2.76 3.11
N THR A 184 20.35 -3.00 4.41
CA THR A 184 21.66 -3.19 4.98
C THR A 184 21.99 -4.66 5.18
N SER A 185 23.25 -4.98 5.39
CA SER A 185 23.72 -6.34 5.68
C SER A 185 23.02 -6.94 6.91
N GLU A 186 22.73 -6.10 7.94
CA GLU A 186 22.02 -6.53 9.14
C GLU A 186 20.59 -6.95 8.86
N ASN A 187 19.93 -6.36 7.87
CA ASN A 187 18.54 -6.68 7.52
C ASN A 187 18.42 -7.76 6.44
N ARG A 188 19.54 -8.18 5.86
CA ARG A 188 19.60 -9.19 4.82
C ARG A 188 19.15 -10.56 5.34
N GLU A 189 18.30 -11.23 4.57
CA GLU A 189 17.76 -12.55 4.87
C GLU A 189 18.30 -13.66 3.95
N GLY A 190 19.06 -13.29 2.91
CA GLY A 190 19.68 -14.22 1.99
C GLY A 190 20.41 -13.55 0.86
N VAL A 191 20.87 -14.33 -0.11
CA VAL A 191 21.54 -13.87 -1.34
C VAL A 191 21.03 -14.62 -2.57
N LEU A 192 20.94 -13.93 -3.68
CA LEU A 192 20.72 -14.53 -5.00
C LEU A 192 22.08 -14.84 -5.62
N ILE A 193 22.37 -16.10 -5.86
CA ILE A 193 23.64 -16.53 -6.45
C ILE A 193 23.55 -16.58 -7.98
N SER A 194 24.69 -16.69 -8.65
CA SER A 194 24.84 -16.55 -10.10
C SER A 194 24.04 -17.54 -10.94
N ASP A 195 23.69 -18.71 -10.38
CA ASP A 195 22.86 -19.73 -11.03
C ASP A 195 21.34 -19.50 -10.88
N GLY A 196 20.95 -18.37 -10.23
CA GLY A 196 19.57 -17.98 -10.01
C GLY A 196 18.92 -18.61 -8.77
N LYS A 197 19.68 -19.36 -7.95
CA LYS A 197 19.16 -19.88 -6.69
C LYS A 197 19.23 -18.86 -5.58
N MET A 198 18.30 -18.98 -4.64
CA MET A 198 18.23 -18.14 -3.44
C MET A 198 18.76 -18.92 -2.23
N GLU A 199 19.80 -18.41 -1.62
CA GLU A 199 20.36 -18.94 -0.37
C GLU A 199 19.88 -18.10 0.79
N TRP A 200 19.12 -18.70 1.71
CA TRP A 200 18.53 -18.03 2.86
C TRP A 200 19.36 -18.22 4.12
N ASN A 201 19.41 -17.21 4.98
CA ASN A 201 20.10 -17.25 6.25
C ASN A 201 19.17 -17.53 7.44
N GLU A 202 19.71 -17.52 8.65
CA GLU A 202 18.99 -17.78 9.89
C GLU A 202 17.86 -16.77 10.20
N LYS A 203 17.96 -15.52 9.71
CA LYS A 203 16.88 -14.52 9.86
C LYS A 203 15.62 -14.94 9.12
N ARG A 204 15.75 -15.58 7.98
CA ARG A 204 14.61 -16.15 7.27
C ARG A 204 13.92 -17.24 8.11
N ALA A 205 14.69 -18.11 8.78
CA ALA A 205 14.14 -19.12 9.68
C ALA A 205 13.48 -18.49 10.92
N LEU A 206 14.08 -17.45 11.49
CA LEU A 206 13.48 -16.69 12.60
C LEU A 206 12.14 -16.07 12.19
N ARG A 207 12.06 -15.44 11.01
CA ARG A 207 10.80 -14.89 10.47
C ARG A 207 9.73 -15.96 10.38
N GLU A 208 10.03 -17.16 9.86
CA GLU A 208 9.08 -18.26 9.76
C GLU A 208 8.54 -18.66 11.13
N LYS A 209 9.39 -18.76 12.14
CA LYS A 209 8.99 -19.06 13.51
C LYS A 209 8.03 -18.01 14.08
N LEU A 210 8.25 -16.74 13.74
CA LEU A 210 7.50 -15.61 14.30
C LEU A 210 6.22 -15.25 13.53
N LYS A 211 6.05 -15.69 12.29
CA LYS A 211 4.94 -15.22 11.44
C LYS A 211 3.54 -15.58 11.94
N TYR A 212 3.39 -16.66 12.66
CA TYR A 212 2.08 -17.16 13.13
C TYR A 212 1.63 -16.60 14.49
N GLY A 213 2.37 -15.65 15.03
CA GLY A 213 2.06 -15.09 16.35
C GLY A 213 2.66 -15.90 17.51
N ASN A 214 2.34 -15.49 18.70
CA ASN A 214 2.75 -16.14 19.95
C ASN A 214 1.54 -16.74 20.67
N LYS A 215 1.74 -17.39 21.83
CA LYS A 215 0.67 -18.00 22.63
C LYS A 215 -0.46 -17.01 22.95
N THR A 216 -0.14 -15.75 23.28
CA THR A 216 -1.14 -14.69 23.54
C THR A 216 -1.96 -14.38 22.28
N CYS A 217 -1.35 -14.41 21.10
CA CYS A 217 -2.07 -14.20 19.85
C CYS A 217 -3.02 -15.36 19.53
N LEU A 218 -2.62 -16.60 19.76
CA LEU A 218 -3.42 -17.79 19.45
C LEU A 218 -4.73 -17.86 20.27
N SER A 219 -4.75 -17.30 21.49
CA SER A 219 -5.96 -17.19 22.33
C SER A 219 -6.73 -15.88 22.13
N CYS A 220 -6.30 -15.01 21.21
CA CYS A 220 -6.90 -13.69 21.03
C CYS A 220 -8.10 -13.72 20.09
N ARG A 221 -9.24 -13.14 20.53
CA ARG A 221 -10.50 -13.08 19.76
C ARG A 221 -10.38 -12.46 18.38
N ILE A 222 -9.43 -11.52 18.17
CA ILE A 222 -9.22 -10.87 16.87
C ILE A 222 -8.06 -11.47 16.07
N TYR A 223 -7.51 -12.62 16.49
CA TYR A 223 -6.41 -13.24 15.78
C TYR A 223 -6.71 -13.50 14.29
N PRO A 224 -7.93 -13.95 13.90
CA PRO A 224 -8.28 -14.11 12.49
C PRO A 224 -8.22 -12.82 11.65
N LEU A 225 -8.37 -11.66 12.29
CA LEU A 225 -8.25 -10.34 11.64
C LEU A 225 -6.85 -9.74 11.75
N CYS A 226 -6.21 -9.93 12.90
CA CYS A 226 -4.91 -9.31 13.21
C CYS A 226 -3.71 -10.15 12.77
N HIS A 227 -3.86 -11.48 12.65
CA HIS A 227 -2.82 -12.47 12.35
C HIS A 227 -1.56 -12.38 13.25
N GLY A 228 -1.71 -11.83 14.47
CA GLY A 228 -0.59 -11.65 15.40
C GLY A 228 0.36 -10.51 15.05
N GLY A 229 0.00 -9.67 14.06
CA GLY A 229 0.81 -8.54 13.63
C GLY A 229 1.96 -8.90 12.69
N CYS A 230 2.82 -7.93 12.41
CA CYS A 230 3.91 -8.03 11.45
C CYS A 230 5.10 -8.85 11.99
N SER A 231 5.58 -9.85 11.25
CA SER A 231 6.76 -10.65 11.63
C SER A 231 8.02 -9.80 11.80
N GLN A 232 8.23 -8.80 10.91
CA GLN A 232 9.35 -7.86 11.05
C GLN A 232 9.30 -7.11 12.38
N GLY A 233 8.14 -6.59 12.75
CA GLY A 233 7.99 -5.91 14.03
C GLY A 233 8.20 -6.81 15.25
N LYS A 234 8.03 -8.12 15.12
CA LYS A 234 8.36 -9.10 16.17
C LYS A 234 9.86 -9.32 16.25
N MET A 235 10.53 -9.47 15.10
CA MET A 235 11.99 -9.58 15.01
C MET A 235 12.68 -8.36 15.64
N ASP A 236 12.24 -7.14 15.26
CA ASP A 236 12.83 -5.88 15.75
C ASP A 236 12.70 -5.68 17.27
N ARG A 237 11.73 -6.33 17.91
CA ARG A 237 11.42 -6.12 19.34
C ARG A 237 11.87 -7.25 20.25
N GLU A 238 12.44 -8.31 19.70
CA GLU A 238 12.86 -9.52 20.44
C GLU A 238 11.76 -10.05 21.40
N ARG A 239 10.47 -9.77 21.12
CA ARG A 239 9.35 -10.12 22.00
C ARG A 239 8.69 -11.41 21.58
N GLU A 240 8.89 -12.44 22.33
CA GLU A 240 8.15 -13.71 22.20
C GLU A 240 6.77 -13.70 22.85
N THR A 241 6.47 -12.73 23.73
CA THR A 241 5.25 -12.67 24.53
C THR A 241 4.52 -11.34 24.40
N GLY A 242 3.19 -11.36 24.58
CA GLY A 242 2.34 -10.17 24.59
C GLY A 242 1.83 -9.73 23.22
N CYS A 243 0.98 -8.71 23.23
CA CYS A 243 0.39 -8.16 22.01
C CYS A 243 1.33 -7.14 21.35
N LEU A 244 1.82 -7.42 20.14
CA LEU A 244 2.68 -6.51 19.38
C LEU A 244 2.03 -5.14 19.14
N LYS A 245 0.70 -5.11 18.93
CA LYS A 245 -0.10 -3.91 18.67
C LYS A 245 -0.54 -3.20 19.94
N ARG A 246 -0.35 -3.84 21.12
CA ARG A 246 -0.80 -3.34 22.43
C ARG A 246 -2.30 -3.02 22.49
N TYR A 247 -3.12 -3.73 21.69
CA TYR A 247 -4.56 -3.53 21.69
C TYR A 247 -5.18 -3.88 23.03
N THR A 248 -5.98 -2.95 23.55
CA THR A 248 -6.90 -3.17 24.66
C THR A 248 -8.11 -4.00 24.21
N ASP A 249 -8.97 -4.43 25.16
CA ASP A 249 -10.19 -5.14 24.78
C ASP A 249 -11.19 -4.22 24.06
N ILE A 250 -11.18 -2.92 24.37
CA ILE A 250 -11.99 -1.91 23.66
C ILE A 250 -11.51 -1.80 22.19
N ASP A 251 -10.20 -1.70 21.96
CA ASP A 251 -9.67 -1.67 20.61
C ASP A 251 -10.06 -2.91 19.79
N LYS A 252 -10.02 -4.08 20.44
CA LYS A 252 -10.40 -5.35 19.77
C LYS A 252 -11.88 -5.38 19.40
N ILE A 253 -12.76 -4.87 20.28
CA ILE A 253 -14.20 -4.76 19.98
C ILE A 253 -14.42 -3.81 18.82
N LYS A 254 -13.77 -2.64 18.83
CA LYS A 254 -13.88 -1.66 17.75
C LYS A 254 -13.42 -2.23 16.40
N ILE A 255 -12.31 -2.98 16.37
CA ILE A 255 -11.82 -3.63 15.13
C ILE A 255 -12.86 -4.61 14.57
N ILE A 256 -13.57 -5.35 15.43
CA ILE A 256 -14.64 -6.25 15.00
C ILE A 256 -15.82 -5.45 14.43
N GLN A 257 -16.25 -4.40 15.13
CA GLN A 257 -17.34 -3.53 14.68
C GLN A 257 -17.03 -2.90 13.32
N ASP A 258 -15.86 -2.26 13.19
CA ASP A 258 -15.42 -1.65 11.94
C ASP A 258 -15.38 -2.68 10.77
N ARG A 259 -15.01 -3.93 11.08
CA ARG A 259 -15.02 -5.02 10.08
C ARG A 259 -16.44 -5.43 9.68
N VAL A 260 -17.35 -5.52 10.63
CA VAL A 260 -18.76 -5.84 10.36
C VAL A 260 -19.40 -4.73 9.53
N GLU A 261 -19.22 -3.47 9.90
CA GLU A 261 -19.72 -2.32 9.14
C GLU A 261 -19.18 -2.33 7.70
N PHE A 262 -17.88 -2.55 7.53
CA PHE A 262 -17.27 -2.67 6.20
C PHE A 262 -17.90 -3.79 5.37
N LEU A 263 -18.18 -4.95 5.97
CA LEU A 263 -18.82 -6.06 5.26
C LEU A 263 -20.26 -5.73 4.86
N LEU A 264 -21.01 -5.08 5.75
CA LEU A 264 -22.37 -4.66 5.46
C LEU A 264 -22.44 -3.64 4.29
N GLU A 265 -21.48 -2.72 4.20
CA GLU A 265 -21.37 -1.77 3.08
C GLU A 265 -21.15 -2.45 1.72
N GLN A 266 -20.69 -3.72 1.67
CA GLN A 266 -20.49 -4.46 0.41
C GLN A 266 -21.80 -5.07 -0.13
N PHE A 267 -22.88 -5.11 0.68
CA PHE A 267 -24.16 -5.71 0.32
C PHE A 267 -25.25 -4.65 -0.01
N VAL A 268 -24.89 -3.37 0.06
CA VAL A 268 -25.75 -2.24 -0.30
C VAL A 268 -25.26 -1.64 -1.63
#